data_a6e25df4b309f387de162f3386ed8073
#
_entry.id   a6e25df4b309f387de162f3386ed8073
#
_cell.length_a   1.000
_cell.length_b   1.000
_cell.length_c   1.000
_cell.angle_alpha   90.00
_cell.angle_beta   90.00
_cell.angle_gamma   90.00
#
_symmetry.space_group_name_H-M   'P 1'
#
loop_
_entity.id
_entity.type
_entity.pdbx_description
1 polymer ?
#
loop_
_entity_poly.entity_id
_entity_poly.type
_entity_poly.pdbx_seq_one_letter_code
_entity_poly.pdbx_strand_id
1 'polypeptide(L)'
;MRNLQGKVAVVTGAGSGIGRATAIRLARAGCRLALVDIDAETNAQTATEIAALGTTLSTHTVDVADKAQMMALPEAVLAAHGAVHIVVNNAGVMVFDPVTAEALDDFEWLFATNFWGVVYGCVFFLPHLRRAGEGHIVNLSSIFGFYGLPAQGAYCASKFAVRGFTESLRAELTGSGIGVSAMHPGAIRTNIFRAARAQHPDHRALLQQAQTQMGRFGTAPERVAAKIESAIRHNRARVRVGPDAYLSDYLARVYPPAISALMGRVWKRFGAQ
;
A
#
# COMPACT_ATOMS: atom_id res chain seq x y z
N MET A 1 -9.44 10.31 -14.61
CA MET A 1 -8.77 11.61 -14.31
C MET A 1 -7.48 11.72 -15.14
N ARG A 2 -7.47 12.46 -16.27
CA ARG A 2 -6.25 12.58 -17.12
C ARG A 2 -5.32 13.69 -16.67
N ASN A 3 -5.87 14.82 -16.23
CA ASN A 3 -5.11 15.96 -15.72
C ASN A 3 -5.01 15.88 -14.19
N LEU A 4 -3.79 15.97 -13.66
CA LEU A 4 -3.50 15.95 -12.23
C LEU A 4 -3.15 17.34 -11.67
N GLN A 5 -3.02 18.34 -12.51
CA GLN A 5 -2.68 19.70 -12.11
C GLN A 5 -3.72 20.27 -11.14
N GLY A 6 -3.29 20.73 -9.97
CA GLY A 6 -4.15 21.29 -8.93
C GLY A 6 -5.02 20.27 -8.15
N LYS A 7 -4.97 18.97 -8.51
CA LYS A 7 -5.70 17.94 -7.79
C LYS A 7 -5.08 17.69 -6.42
N VAL A 8 -5.92 17.44 -5.42
CA VAL A 8 -5.48 17.14 -4.05
C VAL A 8 -5.36 15.64 -3.89
N ALA A 9 -4.18 15.16 -3.49
CA ALA A 9 -3.89 13.76 -3.26
C ALA A 9 -3.51 13.51 -1.78
N VAL A 10 -4.22 12.59 -1.15
CA VAL A 10 -3.91 12.05 0.18
C VAL A 10 -3.07 10.80 -0.01
N VAL A 11 -1.93 10.69 0.67
CA VAL A 11 -1.04 9.51 0.60
C VAL A 11 -0.75 9.04 2.01
N THR A 12 -1.16 7.81 2.37
CA THR A 12 -0.85 7.20 3.66
C THR A 12 0.47 6.43 3.60
N GLY A 13 1.23 6.39 4.71
CA GLY A 13 2.58 5.86 4.73
C GLY A 13 3.53 6.71 3.89
N ALA A 14 3.37 8.04 3.92
CA ALA A 14 4.07 8.98 3.05
C ALA A 14 5.53 9.23 3.46
N GLY A 15 5.93 8.85 4.68
CA GLY A 15 7.27 9.08 5.20
C GLY A 15 8.35 8.23 4.55
N SER A 16 8.01 7.09 3.92
CA SER A 16 9.03 6.19 3.37
C SER A 16 8.58 5.40 2.14
N GLY A 17 9.54 4.72 1.49
CA GLY A 17 9.31 3.69 0.48
C GLY A 17 8.40 4.11 -0.67
N ILE A 18 7.36 3.31 -0.93
CA ILE A 18 6.40 3.54 -2.02
C ILE A 18 5.58 4.80 -1.78
N GLY A 19 5.16 5.07 -0.51
CA GLY A 19 4.37 6.24 -0.17
C GLY A 19 5.12 7.54 -0.46
N ARG A 20 6.37 7.65 0.02
CA ARG A 20 7.25 8.80 -0.26
C ARG A 20 7.48 8.99 -1.76
N ALA A 21 7.86 7.94 -2.47
CA ALA A 21 8.07 8.00 -3.91
C ALA A 21 6.80 8.42 -4.68
N THR A 22 5.62 7.95 -4.21
CA THR A 22 4.32 8.31 -4.79
C THR A 22 3.98 9.77 -4.53
N ALA A 23 4.17 10.26 -3.30
CA ALA A 23 3.93 11.65 -2.95
C ALA A 23 4.80 12.60 -3.80
N ILE A 24 6.11 12.35 -3.89
CA ILE A 24 7.03 13.12 -4.74
C ILE A 24 6.61 13.06 -6.21
N ARG A 25 6.20 11.90 -6.70
CA ARG A 25 5.76 11.72 -8.09
C ARG A 25 4.50 12.52 -8.41
N LEU A 26 3.51 12.49 -7.50
CA LEU A 26 2.27 13.24 -7.65
C LEU A 26 2.49 14.75 -7.52
N ALA A 27 3.42 15.20 -6.65
CA ALA A 27 3.83 16.59 -6.56
C ALA A 27 4.41 17.09 -7.90
N ARG A 28 5.33 16.33 -8.50
CA ARG A 28 5.88 16.63 -9.84
C ARG A 28 4.83 16.62 -10.95
N ALA A 29 3.73 15.89 -10.77
CA ALA A 29 2.60 15.88 -11.69
C ALA A 29 1.62 17.06 -11.47
N GLY A 30 1.94 17.97 -10.52
CA GLY A 30 1.17 19.17 -10.20
C GLY A 30 0.07 18.97 -9.16
N CYS A 31 0.05 17.85 -8.44
CA CYS A 31 -0.89 17.65 -7.33
C CYS A 31 -0.50 18.49 -6.11
N ARG A 32 -1.50 18.90 -5.32
CA ARG A 32 -1.37 19.34 -3.93
C ARG A 32 -1.40 18.10 -3.03
N LEU A 33 -0.63 18.05 -1.96
CA LEU A 33 -0.41 16.83 -1.18
C LEU A 33 -0.87 16.95 0.27
N ALA A 34 -1.65 15.96 0.74
CA ALA A 34 -1.83 15.67 2.16
C ALA A 34 -1.01 14.40 2.49
N LEU A 35 0.09 14.59 3.20
CA LEU A 35 1.03 13.53 3.59
C LEU A 35 0.61 12.97 4.94
N VAL A 36 0.33 11.68 4.99
CA VAL A 36 -0.16 11.00 6.19
C VAL A 36 0.82 9.90 6.57
N ASP A 37 1.35 9.95 7.79
CA ASP A 37 2.19 8.89 8.35
C ASP A 37 2.03 8.85 9.88
N ILE A 38 2.31 7.71 10.48
CA ILE A 38 2.38 7.57 11.95
C ILE A 38 3.69 8.17 12.49
N ASP A 39 4.76 8.14 11.67
CA ASP A 39 6.07 8.69 11.98
C ASP A 39 6.16 10.14 11.48
N ALA A 40 6.02 11.09 12.41
CA ALA A 40 6.05 12.52 12.13
C ALA A 40 7.40 12.98 11.54
N GLU A 41 8.52 12.36 11.97
CA GLU A 41 9.86 12.75 11.53
C GLU A 41 10.10 12.41 10.05
N THR A 42 9.87 11.16 9.67
CA THR A 42 10.03 10.73 8.27
C THR A 42 9.01 11.40 7.35
N ASN A 43 7.81 11.68 7.85
CA ASN A 43 6.80 12.45 7.12
C ASN A 43 7.26 13.89 6.86
N ALA A 44 7.87 14.56 7.86
CA ALA A 44 8.43 15.91 7.72
C ALA A 44 9.62 15.95 6.74
N GLN A 45 10.47 14.91 6.71
CA GLN A 45 11.53 14.79 5.72
C GLN A 45 10.98 14.75 4.29
N THR A 46 9.93 13.95 4.06
CA THR A 46 9.23 13.90 2.76
C THR A 46 8.58 15.23 2.41
N ALA A 47 7.98 15.90 3.39
CA ALA A 47 7.37 17.23 3.21
C ALA A 47 8.41 18.28 2.76
N THR A 48 9.60 18.27 3.35
CA THR A 48 10.70 19.16 2.97
C THR A 48 11.12 18.97 1.52
N GLU A 49 11.24 17.72 1.05
CA GLU A 49 11.57 17.45 -0.36
C GLU A 49 10.47 17.92 -1.33
N ILE A 50 9.22 17.77 -0.96
CA ILE A 50 8.07 18.19 -1.78
C ILE A 50 7.93 19.71 -1.78
N ALA A 51 8.16 20.37 -0.64
CA ALA A 51 8.15 21.84 -0.55
C ALA A 51 9.19 22.48 -1.48
N ALA A 52 10.36 21.87 -1.62
CA ALA A 52 11.39 22.31 -2.56
C ALA A 52 10.94 22.27 -4.05
N LEU A 53 9.86 21.54 -4.37
CA LEU A 53 9.23 21.54 -5.69
C LEU A 53 8.18 22.66 -5.87
N GLY A 54 7.98 23.53 -4.88
CA GLY A 54 6.94 24.56 -4.91
C GLY A 54 5.51 24.03 -4.73
N THR A 55 5.34 22.82 -4.22
CA THR A 55 4.04 22.15 -4.08
C THR A 55 3.35 22.57 -2.78
N THR A 56 2.07 22.92 -2.85
CA THR A 56 1.23 23.10 -1.66
C THR A 56 1.01 21.73 -1.00
N LEU A 57 1.34 21.64 0.29
CA LEU A 57 1.19 20.40 1.05
C LEU A 57 0.71 20.64 2.49
N SER A 58 0.17 19.60 3.11
CA SER A 58 -0.05 19.48 4.55
C SER A 58 0.48 18.14 5.06
N THR A 59 0.87 18.09 6.33
CA THR A 59 1.32 16.87 7.01
C THR A 59 0.35 16.51 8.12
N HIS A 60 0.06 15.23 8.25
CA HIS A 60 -0.85 14.69 9.26
C HIS A 60 -0.19 13.47 9.92
N THR A 61 -0.02 13.53 11.25
CA THR A 61 0.46 12.38 12.04
C THR A 61 -0.74 11.56 12.46
N VAL A 62 -0.96 10.42 11.79
CA VAL A 62 -2.15 9.59 11.94
C VAL A 62 -1.77 8.12 11.90
N ASP A 63 -2.22 7.35 12.89
CA ASP A 63 -2.25 5.90 12.81
C ASP A 63 -3.48 5.46 11.98
N VAL A 64 -3.23 4.87 10.82
CA VAL A 64 -4.31 4.39 9.94
C VAL A 64 -5.13 3.25 10.55
N ALA A 65 -4.61 2.57 11.57
CA ALA A 65 -5.32 1.55 12.34
C ALA A 65 -6.35 2.16 13.31
N ASP A 66 -6.17 3.42 13.70
CA ASP A 66 -7.09 4.15 14.58
C ASP A 66 -8.27 4.71 13.78
N LYS A 67 -9.44 4.12 14.00
CA LYS A 67 -10.68 4.52 13.33
C LYS A 67 -11.06 5.98 13.60
N ALA A 68 -10.84 6.49 14.82
CA ALA A 68 -11.22 7.85 15.19
C ALA A 68 -10.32 8.88 14.48
N GLN A 69 -9.02 8.64 14.44
CA GLN A 69 -8.08 9.48 13.72
C GLN A 69 -8.39 9.49 12.21
N MET A 70 -8.64 8.32 11.62
CA MET A 70 -8.99 8.21 10.20
C MET A 70 -10.35 8.86 9.87
N MET A 71 -11.29 8.85 10.79
CA MET A 71 -12.58 9.51 10.62
C MET A 71 -12.45 11.05 10.65
N ALA A 72 -11.54 11.59 11.44
CA ALA A 72 -11.27 13.03 11.53
C ALA A 72 -10.40 13.57 10.39
N LEU A 73 -9.59 12.72 9.77
CA LEU A 73 -8.60 13.11 8.75
C LEU A 73 -9.20 13.84 7.54
N PRO A 74 -10.35 13.44 6.95
CA PRO A 74 -10.92 14.15 5.81
C PRO A 74 -11.17 15.63 6.08
N GLU A 75 -11.72 15.99 7.22
CA GLU A 75 -12.00 17.38 7.58
C GLU A 75 -10.70 18.20 7.73
N ALA A 76 -9.65 17.62 8.33
CA ALA A 76 -8.34 18.25 8.41
C ALA A 76 -7.72 18.50 7.02
N VAL A 77 -7.87 17.54 6.09
CA VAL A 77 -7.43 17.70 4.71
C VAL A 77 -8.24 18.75 3.96
N LEU A 78 -9.56 18.78 4.17
CA LEU A 78 -10.45 19.80 3.55
C LEU A 78 -10.13 21.19 4.07
N ALA A 79 -9.86 21.35 5.35
CA ALA A 79 -9.45 22.63 5.92
C ALA A 79 -8.17 23.17 5.28
N ALA A 80 -7.19 22.29 4.98
CA ALA A 80 -5.93 22.68 4.36
C ALA A 80 -6.03 22.88 2.84
N HIS A 81 -6.89 22.13 2.15
CA HIS A 81 -6.85 22.05 0.68
C HIS A 81 -8.18 22.36 -0.01
N GLY A 82 -9.29 22.39 0.70
CA GLY A 82 -10.64 22.69 0.18
C GLY A 82 -11.30 21.54 -0.60
N ALA A 83 -10.55 20.49 -0.99
CA ALA A 83 -11.08 19.35 -1.74
C ALA A 83 -10.19 18.11 -1.57
N VAL A 84 -10.71 16.94 -1.98
CA VAL A 84 -9.93 15.68 -2.14
C VAL A 84 -10.31 15.06 -3.48
N HIS A 85 -9.29 14.64 -4.25
CA HIS A 85 -9.49 14.01 -5.56
C HIS A 85 -8.84 12.63 -5.67
N ILE A 86 -7.76 12.39 -4.92
CA ILE A 86 -7.00 11.14 -4.97
C ILE A 86 -6.73 10.67 -3.55
N VAL A 87 -6.95 9.38 -3.30
CA VAL A 87 -6.59 8.71 -2.05
C VAL A 87 -5.70 7.51 -2.38
N VAL A 88 -4.49 7.51 -1.84
CA VAL A 88 -3.55 6.39 -1.96
C VAL A 88 -3.39 5.73 -0.61
N ASN A 89 -4.09 4.63 -0.40
CA ASN A 89 -4.01 3.79 0.78
C ASN A 89 -2.77 2.90 0.65
N ASN A 90 -1.62 3.39 1.11
CA ASN A 90 -0.33 2.75 0.97
C ASN A 90 0.26 2.26 2.30
N ALA A 91 -0.08 2.87 3.43
CA ALA A 91 0.41 2.45 4.74
C ALA A 91 0.26 0.94 4.93
N GLY A 92 1.28 0.29 5.49
CA GLY A 92 1.26 -1.15 5.70
C GLY A 92 2.48 -1.64 6.45
N VAL A 93 2.29 -2.74 7.16
CA VAL A 93 3.26 -3.41 8.01
C VAL A 93 3.34 -4.89 7.65
N MET A 94 4.33 -5.60 8.22
CA MET A 94 4.56 -7.02 7.97
C MET A 94 4.83 -7.75 9.28
N VAL A 95 4.35 -8.99 9.36
CA VAL A 95 4.77 -9.99 10.34
C VAL A 95 5.41 -11.14 9.59
N PHE A 96 6.47 -11.70 10.13
CA PHE A 96 7.21 -12.82 9.53
C PHE A 96 7.36 -13.95 10.55
N ASP A 97 6.28 -14.69 10.77
CA ASP A 97 6.25 -15.87 11.63
C ASP A 97 5.31 -16.94 11.02
N PRO A 98 5.59 -18.25 11.19
CA PRO A 98 4.64 -19.29 10.83
C PRO A 98 3.32 -19.10 11.56
N VAL A 99 2.21 -19.39 10.90
CA VAL A 99 0.86 -19.25 11.50
C VAL A 99 0.74 -20.02 12.83
N THR A 100 1.48 -21.12 12.99
CA THR A 100 1.52 -21.93 14.22
C THR A 100 2.28 -21.27 15.37
N ALA A 101 3.08 -20.22 15.11
CA ALA A 101 3.90 -19.51 16.10
C ALA A 101 3.60 -18.00 16.12
N GLU A 102 2.76 -17.50 15.22
CA GLU A 102 2.37 -16.09 15.14
C GLU A 102 1.44 -15.74 16.31
N ALA A 103 1.76 -14.68 17.05
CA ALA A 103 0.88 -14.17 18.08
C ALA A 103 -0.38 -13.55 17.47
N LEU A 104 -1.55 -13.85 18.04
CA LEU A 104 -2.83 -13.29 17.57
C LEU A 104 -2.82 -11.75 17.61
N ASP A 105 -2.21 -11.14 18.62
CA ASP A 105 -2.07 -9.68 18.71
C ASP A 105 -1.32 -9.09 17.52
N ASP A 106 -0.28 -9.78 17.01
CA ASP A 106 0.46 -9.35 15.83
C ASP A 106 -0.38 -9.51 14.55
N PHE A 107 -1.21 -10.56 14.49
CA PHE A 107 -2.17 -10.76 13.41
C PHE A 107 -3.22 -9.64 13.38
N GLU A 108 -3.81 -9.31 14.54
CA GLU A 108 -4.80 -8.24 14.69
C GLU A 108 -4.20 -6.87 14.37
N TRP A 109 -3.01 -6.55 14.89
CA TRP A 109 -2.30 -5.33 14.59
C TRP A 109 -2.02 -5.17 13.09
N LEU A 110 -1.57 -6.24 12.43
CA LEU A 110 -1.33 -6.23 11.01
C LEU A 110 -2.62 -5.99 10.21
N PHE A 111 -3.71 -6.66 10.58
CA PHE A 111 -5.00 -6.48 9.92
C PHE A 111 -5.57 -5.07 10.15
N ALA A 112 -5.43 -4.53 11.36
CA ALA A 112 -5.86 -3.17 11.67
C ALA A 112 -5.16 -2.16 10.74
N THR A 113 -3.85 -2.28 10.52
CA THR A 113 -3.10 -1.39 9.63
C THR A 113 -3.38 -1.69 8.15
N ASN A 114 -3.15 -2.94 7.71
CA ASN A 114 -3.11 -3.29 6.28
C ASN A 114 -4.47 -3.37 5.62
N PHE A 115 -5.53 -3.71 6.36
CA PHE A 115 -6.87 -3.89 5.84
C PHE A 115 -7.83 -2.81 6.33
N TRP A 116 -7.99 -2.64 7.64
CA TRP A 116 -8.90 -1.64 8.17
C TRP A 116 -8.48 -0.22 7.81
N GLY A 117 -7.18 0.10 7.84
CA GLY A 117 -6.68 1.39 7.36
C GLY A 117 -7.08 1.69 5.90
N VAL A 118 -7.04 0.67 5.02
CA VAL A 118 -7.52 0.80 3.63
C VAL A 118 -9.04 1.02 3.58
N VAL A 119 -9.81 0.26 4.37
CA VAL A 119 -11.27 0.41 4.44
C VAL A 119 -11.64 1.82 4.92
N TYR A 120 -11.01 2.30 6.00
CA TYR A 120 -11.25 3.65 6.54
C TYR A 120 -10.90 4.73 5.52
N GLY A 121 -9.73 4.63 4.86
CA GLY A 121 -9.33 5.54 3.81
C GLY A 121 -10.31 5.58 2.63
N CYS A 122 -10.90 4.44 2.26
CA CYS A 122 -11.93 4.40 1.23
C CYS A 122 -13.25 5.01 1.73
N VAL A 123 -13.76 4.52 2.87
CA VAL A 123 -15.11 4.87 3.35
C VAL A 123 -15.20 6.35 3.75
N PHE A 124 -14.22 6.86 4.49
CA PHE A 124 -14.30 8.23 5.01
C PHE A 124 -13.99 9.28 3.95
N PHE A 125 -13.16 8.97 2.94
CA PHE A 125 -12.89 9.92 1.85
C PHE A 125 -13.90 9.85 0.69
N LEU A 126 -14.64 8.77 0.53
CA LEU A 126 -15.57 8.59 -0.61
C LEU A 126 -16.63 9.71 -0.73
N PRO A 127 -17.26 10.21 0.35
CA PRO A 127 -18.19 11.34 0.24
C PRO A 127 -17.54 12.61 -0.35
N HIS A 128 -16.27 12.87 0.00
CA HIS A 128 -15.53 14.05 -0.45
C HIS A 128 -15.05 13.90 -1.91
N LEU A 129 -14.68 12.70 -2.34
CA LEU A 129 -14.41 12.40 -3.74
C LEU A 129 -15.67 12.57 -4.61
N ARG A 130 -16.83 12.14 -4.11
CA ARG A 130 -18.12 12.35 -4.80
C ARG A 130 -18.45 13.83 -4.92
N ARG A 131 -18.22 14.62 -3.86
CA ARG A 131 -18.44 16.07 -3.86
C ARG A 131 -17.52 16.79 -4.86
N ALA A 132 -16.31 16.30 -5.08
CA ALA A 132 -15.37 16.84 -6.08
C ALA A 132 -15.78 16.52 -7.52
N GLY A 133 -16.76 15.63 -7.76
CA GLY A 133 -17.28 15.25 -9.09
C GLY A 133 -16.39 14.28 -9.87
N GLU A 134 -15.12 14.14 -9.52
CA GLU A 134 -14.21 13.14 -10.04
C GLU A 134 -13.22 12.69 -8.95
N GLY A 135 -12.78 11.44 -9.00
CA GLY A 135 -11.82 10.96 -8.02
C GLY A 135 -11.13 9.67 -8.40
N HIS A 136 -10.09 9.31 -7.62
CA HIS A 136 -9.43 8.03 -7.77
C HIS A 136 -8.92 7.49 -6.44
N ILE A 137 -9.23 6.25 -6.15
CA ILE A 137 -8.72 5.51 -4.99
C ILE A 137 -7.70 4.48 -5.47
N VAL A 138 -6.55 4.44 -4.82
CA VAL A 138 -5.50 3.45 -5.07
C VAL A 138 -5.24 2.68 -3.79
N ASN A 139 -5.46 1.38 -3.80
CA ASN A 139 -5.22 0.50 -2.66
C ASN A 139 -4.00 -0.41 -2.91
N LEU A 140 -3.03 -0.38 -1.99
CA LEU A 140 -1.81 -1.19 -2.07
C LEU A 140 -2.07 -2.60 -1.52
N SER A 141 -2.31 -3.55 -2.45
CA SER A 141 -2.22 -4.98 -2.19
C SER A 141 -0.74 -5.44 -2.34
N SER A 142 -0.50 -6.62 -2.85
CA SER A 142 0.81 -7.24 -3.08
C SER A 142 0.68 -8.38 -4.08
N ILE A 143 1.79 -8.95 -4.57
CA ILE A 143 1.79 -10.29 -5.17
C ILE A 143 1.27 -11.34 -4.19
N PHE A 144 1.47 -11.13 -2.89
CA PHE A 144 0.91 -11.99 -1.84
C PHE A 144 -0.60 -11.80 -1.62
N GLY A 145 -1.26 -10.98 -2.43
CA GLY A 145 -2.71 -11.00 -2.66
C GLY A 145 -3.14 -11.95 -3.78
N PHE A 146 -2.20 -12.74 -4.36
CA PHE A 146 -2.48 -13.77 -5.37
C PHE A 146 -2.23 -15.19 -4.87
N TYR A 147 -1.29 -15.38 -3.93
CA TYR A 147 -0.94 -16.67 -3.34
C TYR A 147 -0.40 -16.48 -1.93
N GLY A 148 -0.48 -17.54 -1.12
CA GLY A 148 0.08 -17.58 0.23
C GLY A 148 1.57 -17.90 0.23
N LEU A 149 2.30 -17.29 1.15
CA LEU A 149 3.71 -17.57 1.43
C LEU A 149 3.84 -18.07 2.87
N PRO A 150 4.59 -19.17 3.13
CA PRO A 150 4.88 -19.60 4.49
C PRO A 150 5.53 -18.48 5.32
N ALA A 151 5.28 -18.48 6.62
CA ALA A 151 5.69 -17.45 7.56
C ALA A 151 5.15 -16.02 7.29
N GLN A 152 4.15 -15.90 6.43
CA GLN A 152 3.47 -14.62 6.15
C GLN A 152 1.95 -14.77 6.07
N GLY A 153 1.37 -15.63 6.90
CA GLY A 153 -0.06 -15.94 6.88
C GLY A 153 -0.95 -14.70 7.01
N ALA A 154 -0.75 -13.91 8.06
CA ALA A 154 -1.50 -12.67 8.30
C ALA A 154 -1.31 -11.66 7.16
N TYR A 155 -0.06 -11.47 6.71
CA TYR A 155 0.24 -10.54 5.62
C TYR A 155 -0.48 -10.94 4.31
N CYS A 156 -0.35 -12.20 3.91
CA CYS A 156 -1.05 -12.72 2.73
C CYS A 156 -2.56 -12.52 2.84
N ALA A 157 -3.16 -12.95 3.96
CA ALA A 157 -4.59 -12.81 4.20
C ALA A 157 -5.05 -11.36 4.10
N SER A 158 -4.31 -10.40 4.70
CA SER A 158 -4.64 -8.98 4.62
C SER A 158 -4.58 -8.45 3.17
N LYS A 159 -3.58 -8.87 2.38
CA LYS A 159 -3.42 -8.42 0.99
C LYS A 159 -4.43 -9.05 0.02
N PHE A 160 -4.90 -10.28 0.30
CA PHE A 160 -6.06 -10.86 -0.36
C PHE A 160 -7.34 -10.09 -0.02
N ALA A 161 -7.55 -9.75 1.26
CA ALA A 161 -8.70 -8.96 1.70
C ALA A 161 -8.74 -7.59 1.01
N VAL A 162 -7.61 -6.86 0.97
CA VAL A 162 -7.49 -5.58 0.25
C VAL A 162 -7.84 -5.74 -1.23
N ARG A 163 -7.38 -6.81 -1.89
CA ARG A 163 -7.71 -7.06 -3.29
C ARG A 163 -9.21 -7.27 -3.48
N GLY A 164 -9.81 -8.19 -2.73
CA GLY A 164 -11.25 -8.50 -2.84
C GLY A 164 -12.11 -7.27 -2.59
N PHE A 165 -11.82 -6.53 -1.51
CA PHE A 165 -12.49 -5.27 -1.17
C PHE A 165 -12.35 -4.24 -2.30
N THR A 166 -11.16 -4.08 -2.87
CA THR A 166 -10.91 -3.11 -3.95
C THR A 166 -11.67 -3.47 -5.23
N GLU A 167 -11.73 -4.76 -5.58
CA GLU A 167 -12.46 -5.25 -6.75
C GLU A 167 -13.98 -5.01 -6.59
N SER A 168 -14.54 -5.25 -5.38
CA SER A 168 -15.94 -4.95 -5.05
C SER A 168 -16.23 -3.46 -5.13
N LEU A 169 -15.45 -2.62 -4.43
CA LEU A 169 -15.62 -1.17 -4.43
C LEU A 169 -15.55 -0.57 -5.85
N ARG A 170 -14.66 -1.10 -6.69
CA ARG A 170 -14.59 -0.67 -8.09
C ARG A 170 -15.86 -0.97 -8.86
N ALA A 171 -16.45 -2.15 -8.66
CA ALA A 171 -17.70 -2.54 -9.31
C ALA A 171 -18.87 -1.63 -8.87
N GLU A 172 -18.97 -1.35 -7.58
CA GLU A 172 -19.99 -0.47 -6.99
C GLU A 172 -19.88 0.98 -7.50
N LEU A 173 -18.67 1.47 -7.78
CA LEU A 173 -18.43 2.84 -8.25
C LEU A 173 -18.42 2.97 -9.78
N THR A 174 -18.81 1.93 -10.52
CA THR A 174 -18.92 1.99 -11.99
C THR A 174 -19.88 3.10 -12.41
N GLY A 175 -19.44 4.00 -13.29
CA GLY A 175 -20.24 5.14 -13.76
C GLY A 175 -20.27 6.36 -12.81
N SER A 176 -19.70 6.30 -11.62
CA SER A 176 -19.73 7.39 -10.63
C SER A 176 -18.74 8.53 -10.87
N GLY A 177 -17.85 8.40 -11.86
CA GLY A 177 -16.72 9.33 -12.04
C GLY A 177 -15.53 9.04 -11.11
N ILE A 178 -15.64 8.07 -10.19
CA ILE A 178 -14.57 7.69 -9.26
C ILE A 178 -13.93 6.38 -9.71
N GLY A 179 -12.64 6.43 -10.02
CA GLY A 179 -11.84 5.25 -10.34
C GLY A 179 -11.33 4.55 -9.09
N VAL A 180 -11.11 3.23 -9.18
CA VAL A 180 -10.50 2.45 -8.10
C VAL A 180 -9.46 1.50 -8.70
N SER A 181 -8.25 1.46 -8.11
CA SER A 181 -7.14 0.62 -8.56
C SER A 181 -6.60 -0.25 -7.45
N ALA A 182 -6.43 -1.55 -7.72
CA ALA A 182 -5.63 -2.44 -6.89
C ALA A 182 -4.19 -2.49 -7.43
N MET A 183 -3.22 -2.16 -6.57
CA MET A 183 -1.80 -2.26 -6.91
C MET A 183 -1.22 -3.56 -6.35
N HIS A 184 -0.48 -4.28 -7.18
CA HIS A 184 0.18 -5.53 -6.80
C HIS A 184 1.69 -5.43 -7.06
N PRO A 185 2.44 -4.76 -6.16
CA PRO A 185 3.89 -4.75 -6.21
C PRO A 185 4.45 -6.15 -5.93
N GLY A 186 5.51 -6.51 -6.65
CA GLY A 186 6.36 -7.64 -6.31
C GLY A 186 7.41 -7.27 -5.26
N ALA A 187 8.63 -7.76 -5.43
CA ALA A 187 9.77 -7.41 -4.59
C ALA A 187 10.18 -5.95 -4.81
N ILE A 188 9.93 -5.06 -3.84
CA ILE A 188 10.24 -3.63 -3.90
C ILE A 188 11.28 -3.26 -2.84
N ARG A 189 12.26 -2.44 -3.17
CA ARG A 189 13.27 -1.91 -2.24
C ARG A 189 12.64 -0.88 -1.29
N THR A 190 12.08 -1.36 -0.19
CA THR A 190 11.43 -0.52 0.83
C THR A 190 11.86 -0.90 2.23
N ASN A 191 11.50 -0.08 3.21
CA ASN A 191 11.78 -0.32 4.62
C ASN A 191 10.78 -1.29 5.29
N ILE A 192 9.85 -1.91 4.56
CA ILE A 192 8.80 -2.76 5.13
C ILE A 192 9.39 -3.91 5.98
N PHE A 193 10.53 -4.45 5.57
CA PHE A 193 11.24 -5.49 6.32
C PHE A 193 11.93 -4.98 7.59
N ARG A 194 12.34 -3.70 7.64
CA ARG A 194 12.94 -3.11 8.84
C ARG A 194 11.92 -2.91 9.95
N ALA A 195 10.68 -2.62 9.59
CA ALA A 195 9.56 -2.45 10.50
C ALA A 195 8.79 -3.76 10.76
N ALA A 196 9.20 -4.88 10.13
CA ALA A 196 8.54 -6.15 10.30
C ALA A 196 8.75 -6.72 11.70
N ARG A 197 7.69 -7.30 12.25
CA ARG A 197 7.75 -8.06 13.50
C ARG A 197 8.10 -9.52 13.20
N ALA A 198 8.94 -10.12 14.03
CA ALA A 198 9.23 -11.55 14.08
C ALA A 198 9.50 -11.94 15.54
N GLN A 199 8.75 -12.89 16.05
CA GLN A 199 8.88 -13.32 17.45
C GLN A 199 10.11 -14.21 17.65
N HIS A 200 10.32 -15.18 16.73
CA HIS A 200 11.41 -16.15 16.86
C HIS A 200 12.75 -15.60 16.34
N PRO A 201 13.88 -15.88 17.01
CA PRO A 201 15.22 -15.42 16.56
C PRO A 201 15.57 -15.88 15.16
N ASP A 202 15.27 -17.15 14.79
CA ASP A 202 15.58 -17.72 13.47
C ASP A 202 14.80 -17.02 12.36
N HIS A 203 13.55 -16.62 12.63
CA HIS A 203 12.74 -15.85 11.70
C HIS A 203 13.29 -14.44 11.50
N ARG A 204 13.87 -13.84 12.55
CA ARG A 204 14.59 -12.55 12.43
C ARG A 204 15.81 -12.66 11.51
N ALA A 205 16.56 -13.75 11.58
CA ALA A 205 17.69 -14.00 10.68
C ALA A 205 17.24 -14.14 9.22
N LEU A 206 16.16 -14.91 8.97
CA LEU A 206 15.56 -15.05 7.63
C LEU A 206 15.04 -13.71 7.10
N LEU A 207 14.42 -12.90 7.97
CA LEU A 207 13.94 -11.56 7.64
C LEU A 207 15.10 -10.64 7.21
N GLN A 208 16.23 -10.67 7.90
CA GLN A 208 17.43 -9.90 7.55
C GLN A 208 18.01 -10.33 6.20
N GLN A 209 18.06 -11.63 5.92
CA GLN A 209 18.48 -12.15 4.63
C GLN A 209 17.54 -11.68 3.51
N ALA A 210 16.22 -11.77 3.72
CA ALA A 210 15.21 -11.29 2.77
C ALA A 210 15.38 -9.79 2.50
N GLN A 211 15.60 -9.00 3.55
CA GLN A 211 15.87 -7.56 3.44
C GLN A 211 17.10 -7.26 2.59
N THR A 212 18.20 -8.00 2.82
CA THR A 212 19.45 -7.83 2.06
C THR A 212 19.25 -8.15 0.57
N GLN A 213 18.56 -9.24 0.27
CA GLN A 213 18.26 -9.64 -1.11
C GLN A 213 17.34 -8.64 -1.81
N MET A 214 16.29 -8.17 -1.11
CA MET A 214 15.40 -7.13 -1.62
C MET A 214 16.13 -5.82 -1.90
N GLY A 215 17.10 -5.44 -1.06
CA GLY A 215 17.95 -4.27 -1.28
C GLY A 215 18.77 -4.37 -2.57
N ARG A 216 19.21 -5.58 -2.96
CA ARG A 216 20.02 -5.82 -4.18
C ARG A 216 19.19 -5.96 -5.45
N PHE A 217 18.10 -6.71 -5.40
CA PHE A 217 17.36 -7.17 -6.58
C PHE A 217 15.93 -6.59 -6.68
N GLY A 218 15.42 -5.94 -5.63
CA GLY A 218 14.08 -5.38 -5.62
C GLY A 218 13.90 -4.25 -6.63
N THR A 219 12.70 -4.12 -7.14
CA THR A 219 12.27 -3.01 -7.99
C THR A 219 12.29 -1.70 -7.19
N ALA A 220 12.71 -0.61 -7.82
CA ALA A 220 12.74 0.70 -7.18
C ALA A 220 11.32 1.23 -6.87
N PRO A 221 11.09 1.88 -5.69
CA PRO A 221 9.80 2.45 -5.31
C PRO A 221 9.24 3.45 -6.35
N GLU A 222 10.12 4.18 -7.03
CA GLU A 222 9.77 5.14 -8.08
C GLU A 222 9.04 4.49 -9.27
N ARG A 223 9.35 3.21 -9.57
CA ARG A 223 8.61 2.45 -10.59
C ARG A 223 7.18 2.15 -10.15
N VAL A 224 6.97 1.88 -8.85
CA VAL A 224 5.62 1.71 -8.30
C VAL A 224 4.87 3.04 -8.38
N ALA A 225 5.49 4.13 -7.96
CA ALA A 225 4.92 5.48 -8.04
C ALA A 225 4.50 5.86 -9.48
N ALA A 226 5.34 5.56 -10.48
CA ALA A 226 5.02 5.81 -11.88
C ALA A 226 3.81 4.96 -12.36
N LYS A 227 3.69 3.73 -11.88
CA LYS A 227 2.52 2.87 -12.16
C LYS A 227 1.26 3.34 -11.45
N ILE A 228 1.37 3.88 -10.22
CA ILE A 228 0.26 4.51 -9.49
C ILE A 228 -0.25 5.74 -10.27
N GLU A 229 0.62 6.66 -10.67
CA GLU A 229 0.23 7.80 -11.50
C GLU A 229 -0.46 7.34 -12.79
N SER A 230 0.11 6.37 -13.48
CA SER A 230 -0.49 5.81 -14.70
C SER A 230 -1.86 5.16 -14.44
N ALA A 231 -2.03 4.49 -13.29
CA ALA A 231 -3.31 3.88 -12.90
C ALA A 231 -4.38 4.94 -12.70
N ILE A 232 -4.05 6.03 -12.03
CA ILE A 232 -4.94 7.19 -11.81
C ILE A 232 -5.35 7.81 -13.15
N ARG A 233 -4.36 8.13 -14.02
CA ARG A 233 -4.61 8.79 -15.31
C ARG A 233 -5.48 7.97 -16.27
N HIS A 234 -5.31 6.63 -16.27
CA HIS A 234 -5.95 5.74 -17.22
C HIS A 234 -7.03 4.84 -16.59
N ASN A 235 -7.40 5.09 -15.33
CA ASN A 235 -8.41 4.33 -14.58
C ASN A 235 -8.19 2.80 -14.65
N ARG A 236 -6.95 2.35 -14.42
CA ARG A 236 -6.60 0.92 -14.49
C ARG A 236 -7.09 0.18 -13.25
N ALA A 237 -7.83 -0.90 -13.44
CA ALA A 237 -8.41 -1.68 -12.33
C ALA A 237 -7.34 -2.40 -11.50
N ARG A 238 -6.44 -3.13 -12.18
CA ARG A 238 -5.41 -3.98 -11.57
C ARG A 238 -4.05 -3.65 -12.18
N VAL A 239 -3.07 -3.36 -11.33
CA VAL A 239 -1.72 -2.98 -11.77
C VAL A 239 -0.67 -3.82 -11.07
N ARG A 240 0.09 -4.57 -11.85
CA ARG A 240 1.26 -5.35 -11.41
C ARG A 240 2.53 -4.55 -11.61
N VAL A 241 3.46 -4.65 -10.65
CA VAL A 241 4.74 -3.93 -10.72
C VAL A 241 5.89 -4.89 -10.38
N GLY A 242 6.78 -5.06 -11.33
CA GLY A 242 7.89 -6.00 -11.29
C GLY A 242 7.61 -7.24 -12.15
N PRO A 243 8.65 -7.87 -12.73
CA PRO A 243 8.48 -9.07 -13.55
C PRO A 243 7.92 -10.25 -12.75
N ASP A 244 8.32 -10.36 -11.48
CA ASP A 244 7.82 -11.32 -10.50
C ASP A 244 6.30 -11.21 -10.30
N ALA A 245 5.75 -9.99 -10.31
CA ALA A 245 4.31 -9.78 -10.16
C ALA A 245 3.49 -10.30 -11.36
N TYR A 246 4.04 -10.21 -12.58
CA TYR A 246 3.38 -10.76 -13.76
C TYR A 246 3.40 -12.29 -13.76
N LEU A 247 4.56 -12.88 -13.43
CA LEU A 247 4.70 -14.34 -13.35
C LEU A 247 3.80 -14.92 -12.26
N SER A 248 3.80 -14.31 -11.07
CA SER A 248 2.99 -14.74 -9.93
C SER A 248 1.49 -14.69 -10.22
N ASP A 249 0.98 -13.59 -10.83
CA ASP A 249 -0.43 -13.47 -11.21
C ASP A 249 -0.82 -14.53 -12.25
N TYR A 250 0.05 -14.80 -13.23
CA TYR A 250 -0.20 -15.82 -14.24
C TYR A 250 -0.28 -17.22 -13.62
N LEU A 251 0.73 -17.61 -12.84
CA LEU A 251 0.77 -18.93 -12.21
C LEU A 251 -0.38 -19.14 -11.23
N ALA A 252 -0.73 -18.10 -10.44
CA ALA A 252 -1.85 -18.19 -9.51
C ALA A 252 -3.21 -18.38 -10.21
N ARG A 253 -3.34 -18.02 -11.48
CA ARG A 253 -4.59 -18.21 -12.25
C ARG A 253 -4.64 -19.53 -12.98
N VAL A 254 -3.51 -19.95 -13.55
CA VAL A 254 -3.47 -21.14 -14.43
C VAL A 254 -3.41 -22.43 -13.60
N TYR A 255 -2.58 -22.45 -12.56
CA TYR A 255 -2.44 -23.64 -11.72
C TYR A 255 -2.11 -23.28 -10.26
N PRO A 256 -3.08 -22.82 -9.47
CA PRO A 256 -2.89 -22.43 -8.07
C PRO A 256 -2.18 -23.47 -7.19
N PRO A 257 -2.48 -24.79 -7.29
CA PRO A 257 -1.80 -25.81 -6.50
C PRO A 257 -0.30 -25.87 -6.69
N ALA A 258 0.23 -25.53 -7.91
CA ALA A 258 1.65 -25.56 -8.18
C ALA A 258 2.43 -24.54 -7.34
N ILE A 259 1.87 -23.35 -7.15
CA ILE A 259 2.52 -22.32 -6.31
C ILE A 259 2.59 -22.81 -4.87
N SER A 260 1.47 -23.30 -4.31
CA SER A 260 1.45 -23.80 -2.93
C SER A 260 2.44 -24.95 -2.72
N ALA A 261 2.51 -25.89 -3.68
CA ALA A 261 3.46 -26.98 -3.63
C ALA A 261 4.92 -26.50 -3.71
N LEU A 262 5.21 -25.53 -4.58
CA LEU A 262 6.53 -24.93 -4.70
C LEU A 262 6.93 -24.21 -3.42
N MET A 263 6.05 -23.38 -2.86
CA MET A 263 6.31 -22.65 -1.62
C MET A 263 6.50 -23.61 -0.44
N GLY A 264 5.73 -24.69 -0.37
CA GLY A 264 5.92 -25.73 0.65
C GLY A 264 7.28 -26.45 0.54
N ARG A 265 7.79 -26.69 -0.70
CA ARG A 265 9.13 -27.27 -0.90
C ARG A 265 10.23 -26.30 -0.48
N VAL A 266 10.09 -25.02 -0.85
CA VAL A 266 11.02 -23.96 -0.44
C VAL A 266 11.04 -23.83 1.08
N TRP A 267 9.87 -23.85 1.73
CA TRP A 267 9.79 -23.79 3.18
C TRP A 267 10.50 -24.95 3.86
N LYS A 268 10.26 -26.21 3.42
CA LYS A 268 10.94 -27.38 3.96
C LYS A 268 12.47 -27.31 3.82
N ARG A 269 12.98 -26.64 2.77
CA ARG A 269 14.42 -26.54 2.54
C ARG A 269 15.09 -25.44 3.37
N PHE A 270 14.38 -24.36 3.70
CA PHE A 270 14.97 -23.17 4.31
C PHE A 270 14.31 -22.77 5.64
N GLY A 271 13.17 -23.30 5.99
CA GLY A 271 12.35 -22.85 7.13
C GLY A 271 12.00 -23.92 8.16
N ALA A 272 12.36 -25.17 7.92
CA ALA A 272 12.04 -26.26 8.85
C ALA A 272 13.30 -26.68 9.62
N GLN A 273 13.53 -26.03 10.74
CA GLN A 273 14.18 -26.67 11.90
C GLN A 273 13.33 -26.39 13.12
#